data_64798f1d4802dbbf67a59a16377e3481
#
_entry.id   64798f1d4802dbbf67a59a16377e3481
#
_cell.length_a   1.000
_cell.length_b   1.000
_cell.length_c   1.000
_cell.angle_alpha   90.00
_cell.angle_beta   90.00
_cell.angle_gamma   90.00
#
_symmetry.space_group_name_H-M   'P 1'
#
loop_
_entity.id
_entity.type
_entity.pdbx_description
1 polymer ?
#
loop_
_entity_poly.entity_id
_entity_poly.type
_entity_poly.pdbx_seq_one_letter_code
_entity_poly.pdbx_strand_id
1 'polypeptide(L)'
;MELKRVVITGLGMVTSLGNDVATCWQNLLQGKSGAGEITHFDTSKFKTHFACEVRDLDMSALLDAKELRRYDRYIHYAIKSAEEAIQDAQININQEDALRCGVIYGSGMGGINTLDVNIGGFGAGDGTPRYSPFFIPMIITNMAAGMLAIRYGFKGVNYATTSACSSSAHAIANACYQIRMGLADVILTGGSEAAVEVSGIAGFNALHALSTRNDSPQTASRPFSASRDGFVLGEGAGTLVLEEYEHAKARGAHIYAELVGIGLTADAYHLTASEPEGQGARNAMQLAINDAGISPEQVDYINTHGTSTPVGDVAEVKAILDLFGEHAYQLSLTSSKSMTGHILGGTGAVEAIISILSMQNNVVTPTINHEEGDEDPNIDYKLNFTFNHAQPREIHYAMSNNFGFGGHNACLLFKRI
;
A
#
# COMPACT_ATOMS: atom_id res chain seq x y z
N MET A 1 17.46 27.02 2.26
CA MET A 1 17.00 26.26 3.45
C MET A 1 17.56 24.86 3.29
N GLU A 2 18.27 24.35 4.25
CA GLU A 2 18.74 22.97 4.23
C GLU A 2 17.56 22.06 4.53
N LEU A 3 17.34 21.04 3.69
CA LEU A 3 16.24 20.10 3.88
C LEU A 3 16.55 19.17 5.08
N LYS A 4 15.55 18.91 5.91
CA LYS A 4 15.65 18.01 7.03
C LYS A 4 15.67 16.54 6.55
N ARG A 5 16.40 15.68 7.25
CA ARG A 5 16.36 14.23 7.02
C ARG A 5 15.10 13.63 7.63
N VAL A 6 14.55 12.63 6.98
CA VAL A 6 13.29 12.00 7.39
C VAL A 6 13.49 10.50 7.56
N VAL A 7 13.19 10.01 8.75
CA VAL A 7 13.36 8.61 9.12
C VAL A 7 12.04 7.96 9.52
N ILE A 8 12.01 6.64 9.46
CA ILE A 8 10.89 5.83 9.87
C ILE A 8 11.20 5.23 11.23
N THR A 9 10.34 5.51 12.22
CA THR A 9 10.51 5.10 13.61
C THR A 9 9.44 4.15 14.12
N GLY A 10 8.35 3.96 13.37
CA GLY A 10 7.30 3.02 13.75
C GLY A 10 6.56 2.47 12.54
N LEU A 11 6.14 1.22 12.65
CA LEU A 11 5.46 0.45 11.61
C LEU A 11 4.19 -0.21 12.18
N GLY A 12 3.13 -0.24 11.39
CA GLY A 12 1.91 -0.98 11.72
C GLY A 12 1.23 -1.48 10.45
N MET A 13 0.71 -2.71 10.48
CA MET A 13 0.17 -3.35 9.27
C MET A 13 -1.01 -4.27 9.60
N VAL A 14 -2.03 -4.19 8.76
CA VAL A 14 -3.19 -5.11 8.75
C VAL A 14 -3.43 -5.53 7.32
N THR A 15 -3.42 -6.82 7.05
CA THR A 15 -3.70 -7.39 5.72
C THR A 15 -4.41 -8.73 5.86
N SER A 16 -4.75 -9.37 4.75
CA SER A 16 -5.23 -10.75 4.71
C SER A 16 -4.24 -11.78 5.28
N LEU A 17 -2.97 -11.39 5.47
CA LEU A 17 -1.91 -12.25 6.02
C LEU A 17 -1.75 -12.13 7.53
N GLY A 18 -2.40 -11.15 8.16
CA GLY A 18 -2.34 -10.93 9.60
C GLY A 18 -2.81 -9.55 10.03
N ASN A 19 -3.01 -9.39 11.33
CA ASN A 19 -3.53 -8.18 11.94
C ASN A 19 -2.44 -7.39 12.71
N ASP A 20 -1.18 -7.67 12.43
CA ASP A 20 0.02 -7.00 12.94
C ASP A 20 1.21 -7.24 12.01
N VAL A 21 2.26 -6.40 12.16
CA VAL A 21 3.47 -6.44 11.34
C VAL A 21 4.19 -7.80 11.43
N ALA A 22 4.33 -8.33 12.64
CA ALA A 22 5.08 -9.57 12.87
C ALA A 22 4.42 -10.77 12.18
N THR A 23 3.11 -10.92 12.34
CA THR A 23 2.32 -12.00 11.72
C THR A 23 2.34 -11.88 10.19
N CYS A 24 2.10 -10.68 9.66
CA CYS A 24 2.16 -10.41 8.23
C CYS A 24 3.54 -10.77 7.66
N TRP A 25 4.60 -10.30 8.30
CA TRP A 25 5.98 -10.55 7.86
C TRP A 25 6.33 -12.03 7.83
N GLN A 26 5.98 -12.79 8.86
CA GLN A 26 6.19 -14.24 8.93
C GLN A 26 5.48 -14.96 7.78
N ASN A 27 4.23 -14.58 7.49
CA ASN A 27 3.44 -15.21 6.42
C ASN A 27 3.96 -14.80 5.03
N LEU A 28 4.45 -13.57 4.85
CA LEU A 28 5.12 -13.13 3.63
C LEU A 28 6.39 -13.95 3.35
N LEU A 29 7.24 -14.17 4.35
CA LEU A 29 8.45 -14.99 4.21
C LEU A 29 8.15 -16.45 3.84
N GLN A 30 7.02 -16.97 4.29
CA GLN A 30 6.57 -18.33 3.96
C GLN A 30 5.89 -18.45 2.60
N GLY A 31 5.71 -17.34 1.87
CA GLY A 31 5.01 -17.34 0.58
C GLY A 31 3.53 -17.70 0.70
N LYS A 32 2.85 -17.33 1.80
CA LYS A 32 1.43 -17.63 1.96
C LYS A 32 0.57 -16.69 1.12
N SER A 33 -0.41 -17.25 0.41
CA SER A 33 -1.45 -16.47 -0.25
C SER A 33 -2.54 -16.09 0.75
N GLY A 34 -2.93 -14.81 0.77
CA GLY A 34 -4.09 -14.31 1.53
C GLY A 34 -5.43 -14.49 0.80
N ALA A 35 -5.41 -14.97 -0.45
CA ALA A 35 -6.62 -15.11 -1.25
C ALA A 35 -7.50 -16.27 -0.78
N GLY A 36 -8.79 -16.03 -0.71
CA GLY A 36 -9.79 -17.02 -0.35
C GLY A 36 -11.18 -16.56 -0.77
N GLU A 37 -12.18 -17.41 -0.56
CA GLU A 37 -13.57 -17.05 -0.87
C GLU A 37 -13.99 -15.79 -0.12
N ILE A 38 -14.75 -14.93 -0.80
CA ILE A 38 -15.35 -13.74 -0.20
C ILE A 38 -16.45 -14.17 0.78
N THR A 39 -16.37 -13.65 1.99
CA THR A 39 -17.32 -13.97 3.07
C THR A 39 -18.26 -12.82 3.42
N HIS A 40 -17.98 -11.62 2.95
CA HIS A 40 -18.72 -10.40 3.29
C HIS A 40 -20.11 -10.33 2.65
N PHE A 41 -20.31 -10.99 1.49
CA PHE A 41 -21.57 -11.02 0.78
C PHE A 41 -21.69 -12.25 -0.15
N ASP A 42 -22.88 -12.53 -0.67
CA ASP A 42 -23.11 -13.63 -1.63
C ASP A 42 -22.53 -13.28 -3.00
N THR A 43 -21.52 -14.05 -3.43
CA THR A 43 -20.84 -13.87 -4.71
C THR A 43 -21.39 -14.71 -5.85
N SER A 44 -22.42 -15.52 -5.65
CA SER A 44 -22.93 -16.51 -6.62
C SER A 44 -23.31 -15.92 -8.00
N LYS A 45 -23.55 -14.61 -8.08
CA LYS A 45 -23.86 -13.87 -9.31
C LYS A 45 -22.70 -13.05 -9.87
N PHE A 46 -21.52 -13.11 -9.25
CA PHE A 46 -20.35 -12.35 -9.66
C PHE A 46 -19.43 -13.19 -10.56
N LYS A 47 -18.55 -12.54 -11.31
CA LYS A 47 -17.51 -13.23 -12.10
C LYS A 47 -16.35 -13.69 -11.23
N THR A 48 -16.02 -12.94 -10.17
CA THR A 48 -14.96 -13.22 -9.20
C THR A 48 -15.60 -13.51 -7.85
N HIS A 49 -15.23 -14.65 -7.23
CA HIS A 49 -15.79 -15.14 -5.96
C HIS A 49 -14.81 -15.05 -4.82
N PHE A 50 -13.61 -14.53 -5.03
CA PHE A 50 -12.51 -14.53 -4.06
C PHE A 50 -11.83 -13.17 -3.97
N ALA A 51 -11.17 -12.96 -2.82
CA ALA A 51 -10.40 -11.76 -2.52
C ALA A 51 -9.42 -12.05 -1.39
N CYS A 52 -8.56 -11.09 -1.09
CA CYS A 52 -7.69 -11.08 0.10
C CYS A 52 -8.35 -10.26 1.22
N GLU A 53 -9.31 -10.86 1.93
CA GLU A 53 -10.04 -10.23 3.04
C GLU A 53 -9.19 -10.17 4.31
N VAL A 54 -9.32 -9.10 5.09
CA VAL A 54 -8.86 -9.06 6.48
C VAL A 54 -9.78 -9.91 7.35
N ARG A 55 -9.21 -10.90 8.04
CA ARG A 55 -9.97 -11.87 8.85
C ARG A 55 -9.60 -11.77 10.32
N ASP A 56 -10.54 -12.15 11.16
CA ASP A 56 -10.36 -12.27 12.62
C ASP A 56 -9.80 -10.99 13.29
N LEU A 57 -10.13 -9.81 12.75
CA LEU A 57 -9.71 -8.54 13.32
C LEU A 57 -10.58 -8.19 14.54
N ASP A 58 -9.98 -8.25 15.73
CA ASP A 58 -10.61 -7.78 16.95
C ASP A 58 -10.27 -6.31 17.23
N MET A 59 -11.29 -5.46 17.22
CA MET A 59 -11.20 -4.03 17.53
C MET A 59 -11.68 -3.68 18.93
N SER A 60 -12.11 -4.64 19.75
CA SER A 60 -12.75 -4.41 21.05
C SER A 60 -11.87 -3.70 22.08
N ALA A 61 -10.55 -3.86 21.97
CA ALA A 61 -9.57 -3.15 22.80
C ALA A 61 -9.35 -1.68 22.38
N LEU A 62 -9.74 -1.31 21.15
CA LEU A 62 -9.45 -0.01 20.56
C LEU A 62 -10.69 0.87 20.37
N LEU A 63 -11.84 0.26 20.12
CA LEU A 63 -13.11 0.94 19.81
C LEU A 63 -14.25 0.36 20.65
N ASP A 64 -15.07 1.23 21.20
CA ASP A 64 -16.30 0.80 21.84
C ASP A 64 -17.39 0.41 20.82
N ALA A 65 -18.49 -0.19 21.28
CA ALA A 65 -19.58 -0.66 20.43
C ALA A 65 -20.31 0.47 19.66
N LYS A 66 -20.18 1.75 20.10
CA LYS A 66 -20.75 2.90 19.39
C LYS A 66 -19.78 3.35 18.29
N GLU A 67 -18.49 3.39 18.57
CA GLU A 67 -17.44 3.76 17.62
C GLU A 67 -17.37 2.76 16.46
N LEU A 68 -17.44 1.45 16.77
CA LEU A 68 -17.50 0.39 15.74
C LEU A 68 -18.64 0.59 14.74
N ARG A 69 -19.77 1.14 15.16
CA ARG A 69 -20.92 1.41 14.27
C ARG A 69 -20.88 2.77 13.59
N ARG A 70 -19.94 3.66 13.98
CA ARG A 70 -19.81 5.02 13.45
C ARG A 70 -18.67 5.16 12.45
N TYR A 71 -17.84 4.14 12.32
CA TYR A 71 -16.70 4.12 11.40
C TYR A 71 -16.87 3.02 10.36
N ASP A 72 -16.53 3.32 9.13
CA ASP A 72 -16.44 2.30 8.07
C ASP A 72 -15.21 1.43 8.28
N ARG A 73 -15.16 0.24 7.70
CA ARG A 73 -14.07 -0.73 7.89
C ARG A 73 -12.69 -0.19 7.53
N TYR A 74 -12.57 0.66 6.49
CA TYR A 74 -11.27 1.24 6.15
C TYR A 74 -10.70 2.09 7.29
N ILE A 75 -11.56 2.75 8.10
CA ILE A 75 -11.15 3.49 9.30
C ILE A 75 -10.73 2.53 10.42
N HIS A 76 -11.40 1.38 10.56
CA HIS A 76 -11.00 0.35 11.54
C HIS A 76 -9.58 -0.13 11.25
N TYR A 77 -9.26 -0.44 9.98
CA TYR A 77 -7.92 -0.87 9.58
C TYR A 77 -6.88 0.23 9.82
N ALA A 78 -7.21 1.48 9.48
CA ALA A 78 -6.35 2.62 9.77
C ALA A 78 -6.04 2.76 11.26
N ILE A 79 -7.05 2.68 12.13
CA ILE A 79 -6.88 2.79 13.59
C ILE A 79 -6.02 1.63 14.12
N LYS A 80 -6.26 0.40 13.67
CA LYS A 80 -5.50 -0.77 14.14
C LYS A 80 -4.02 -0.68 13.76
N SER A 81 -3.72 -0.37 12.50
CA SER A 81 -2.34 -0.23 12.04
C SER A 81 -1.64 1.00 12.66
N ALA A 82 -2.37 2.10 12.87
CA ALA A 82 -1.83 3.30 13.50
C ALA A 82 -1.50 3.07 14.99
N GLU A 83 -2.32 2.32 15.71
CA GLU A 83 -2.05 1.97 17.10
C GLU A 83 -0.75 1.17 17.24
N GLU A 84 -0.55 0.17 16.36
CA GLU A 84 0.69 -0.59 16.31
C GLU A 84 1.88 0.31 15.99
N ALA A 85 1.78 1.17 14.97
CA ALA A 85 2.86 2.06 14.55
C ALA A 85 3.28 3.06 15.65
N ILE A 86 2.32 3.63 16.37
CA ILE A 86 2.59 4.56 17.50
C ILE A 86 3.24 3.83 18.68
N GLN A 87 2.78 2.62 18.99
CA GLN A 87 3.38 1.79 20.04
C GLN A 87 4.79 1.36 19.68
N ASP A 88 5.02 0.94 18.44
CA ASP A 88 6.33 0.56 17.92
C ASP A 88 7.31 1.74 17.93
N ALA A 89 6.87 2.92 17.51
CA ALA A 89 7.66 4.15 17.58
C ALA A 89 7.97 4.61 19.01
N GLN A 90 7.27 4.13 20.02
CA GLN A 90 7.38 4.55 21.42
C GLN A 90 7.23 6.07 21.59
N ILE A 91 6.37 6.70 20.80
CA ILE A 91 6.12 8.14 20.91
C ILE A 91 5.28 8.42 22.17
N ASN A 92 5.81 9.28 23.03
CA ASN A 92 5.05 9.81 24.15
C ASN A 92 4.31 11.09 23.73
N ILE A 93 3.08 10.94 23.29
CA ILE A 93 2.23 12.01 22.77
C ILE A 93 2.15 13.23 23.71
N ASN A 94 2.23 13.00 25.04
CA ASN A 94 2.18 14.09 26.01
C ASN A 94 3.48 14.90 26.12
N GLN A 95 4.55 14.46 25.50
CA GLN A 95 5.83 15.15 25.45
C GLN A 95 6.08 15.83 24.11
N GLU A 96 5.25 15.55 23.10
CA GLU A 96 5.34 16.12 21.78
C GLU A 96 4.64 17.48 21.69
N ASP A 97 5.15 18.37 20.84
CA ASP A 97 4.40 19.55 20.42
C ASP A 97 3.30 19.13 19.43
N ALA A 98 2.06 19.12 19.90
CA ALA A 98 0.91 18.69 19.11
C ALA A 98 0.76 19.47 17.78
N LEU A 99 1.22 20.72 17.69
CA LEU A 99 1.21 21.53 16.46
C LEU A 99 2.28 21.09 15.47
N ARG A 100 3.30 20.36 15.93
CA ARG A 100 4.36 19.79 15.11
C ARG A 100 4.12 18.32 14.74
N CYS A 101 3.02 17.73 15.26
CA CYS A 101 2.60 16.37 14.97
C CYS A 101 1.39 16.38 14.04
N GLY A 102 1.47 15.68 12.90
CA GLY A 102 0.44 15.68 11.87
C GLY A 102 0.01 14.28 11.44
N VAL A 103 -1.03 14.24 10.60
CA VAL A 103 -1.52 13.02 9.94
C VAL A 103 -1.78 13.29 8.47
N ILE A 104 -1.15 12.51 7.59
CA ILE A 104 -1.43 12.50 6.14
C ILE A 104 -1.68 11.05 5.75
N TYR A 105 -2.92 10.72 5.30
CA TYR A 105 -3.33 9.34 5.17
C TYR A 105 -4.09 9.08 3.87
N GLY A 106 -3.72 8.03 3.13
CA GLY A 106 -4.27 7.71 1.82
C GLY A 106 -5.47 6.76 1.87
N SER A 107 -6.44 6.98 1.00
CA SER A 107 -7.49 6.01 0.67
C SER A 107 -8.00 6.30 -0.73
N GLY A 108 -8.20 5.26 -1.53
CA GLY A 108 -8.71 5.38 -2.90
C GLY A 108 -10.21 5.56 -2.96
N MET A 109 -10.95 4.79 -2.17
CA MET A 109 -12.41 4.67 -2.25
C MET A 109 -13.14 5.13 -0.97
N GLY A 110 -12.46 5.16 0.17
CA GLY A 110 -13.10 5.50 1.45
C GLY A 110 -14.14 4.47 1.87
N GLY A 111 -15.26 4.92 2.44
CA GLY A 111 -16.29 4.07 3.05
C GLY A 111 -17.25 3.44 2.04
N ILE A 112 -16.76 2.63 1.14
CA ILE A 112 -17.58 1.96 0.11
C ILE A 112 -18.60 0.99 0.71
N ASN A 113 -18.29 0.31 1.82
CA ASN A 113 -19.25 -0.53 2.52
C ASN A 113 -20.46 0.29 2.99
N THR A 114 -20.19 1.44 3.58
CA THR A 114 -21.26 2.36 4.01
C THR A 114 -22.11 2.85 2.86
N LEU A 115 -21.51 3.11 1.69
CA LEU A 115 -22.23 3.46 0.46
C LEU A 115 -23.15 2.30 0.02
N ASP A 116 -22.63 1.09 -0.12
CA ASP A 116 -23.39 -0.08 -0.56
C ASP A 116 -24.57 -0.37 0.35
N VAL A 117 -24.38 -0.37 1.66
CA VAL A 117 -25.44 -0.65 2.64
C VAL A 117 -26.55 0.42 2.60
N ASN A 118 -26.19 1.71 2.61
CA ASN A 118 -27.18 2.78 2.72
C ASN A 118 -27.90 3.05 1.38
N ILE A 119 -27.17 3.10 0.25
CA ILE A 119 -27.75 3.35 -1.06
C ILE A 119 -28.53 2.12 -1.53
N GLY A 120 -28.00 0.92 -1.34
CA GLY A 120 -28.69 -0.34 -1.63
C GLY A 120 -29.99 -0.49 -0.80
N GLY A 121 -29.94 -0.18 0.49
CA GLY A 121 -31.09 -0.18 1.39
C GLY A 121 -32.17 0.84 0.96
N PHE A 122 -31.77 2.04 0.55
CA PHE A 122 -32.71 3.02 -0.01
C PHE A 122 -33.35 2.53 -1.32
N GLY A 123 -32.55 1.97 -2.23
CA GLY A 123 -33.04 1.46 -3.51
C GLY A 123 -33.99 0.27 -3.39
N ALA A 124 -33.80 -0.59 -2.39
CA ALA A 124 -34.68 -1.73 -2.10
C ALA A 124 -35.89 -1.39 -1.22
N GLY A 125 -35.93 -0.18 -0.66
CA GLY A 125 -36.94 0.27 0.29
C GLY A 125 -38.16 0.94 -0.33
N ASP A 126 -38.95 1.65 0.48
CA ASP A 126 -40.17 2.37 0.11
C ASP A 126 -39.90 3.81 -0.41
N GLY A 127 -38.68 4.16 -0.70
CA GLY A 127 -38.25 5.51 -1.11
C GLY A 127 -38.08 6.51 0.05
N THR A 128 -38.23 6.08 1.30
CA THR A 128 -37.97 6.93 2.47
C THR A 128 -36.48 6.99 2.75
N PRO A 129 -35.82 8.17 2.75
CA PRO A 129 -34.37 8.28 3.01
C PRO A 129 -34.05 8.06 4.49
N ARG A 130 -33.71 6.84 4.84
CA ARG A 130 -33.32 6.45 6.24
C ARG A 130 -31.83 6.26 6.35
N TYR A 131 -31.07 7.36 6.25
CA TYR A 131 -29.61 7.36 6.38
C TYR A 131 -29.16 7.53 7.83
N SER A 132 -28.01 6.91 8.15
CA SER A 132 -27.32 7.20 9.41
C SER A 132 -26.89 8.66 9.49
N PRO A 133 -26.97 9.35 10.65
CA PRO A 133 -26.37 10.68 10.78
C PRO A 133 -24.84 10.68 10.61
N PHE A 134 -24.22 9.50 10.66
CA PHE A 134 -22.79 9.33 10.42
C PHE A 134 -22.47 8.95 8.95
N PHE A 135 -23.48 8.85 8.07
CA PHE A 135 -23.30 8.43 6.69
C PHE A 135 -22.18 9.21 5.97
N ILE A 136 -22.25 10.54 5.99
CA ILE A 136 -21.22 11.38 5.32
C ILE A 136 -19.84 11.19 5.95
N PRO A 137 -19.64 11.30 7.29
CA PRO A 137 -18.35 11.03 7.91
C PRO A 137 -17.80 9.63 7.63
N MET A 138 -18.65 8.63 7.46
CA MET A 138 -18.20 7.25 7.18
C MET A 138 -17.69 7.07 5.75
N ILE A 139 -18.22 7.81 4.76
CA ILE A 139 -17.89 7.59 3.35
C ILE A 139 -16.70 8.41 2.84
N ILE A 140 -16.41 9.58 3.43
CA ILE A 140 -15.38 10.48 2.88
C ILE A 140 -13.96 10.03 3.27
N THR A 141 -13.06 10.05 2.29
CA THR A 141 -11.70 9.49 2.38
C THR A 141 -10.81 10.13 3.45
N ASN A 142 -11.06 11.40 3.80
CA ASN A 142 -10.26 12.13 4.79
C ASN A 142 -10.56 11.74 6.25
N MET A 143 -11.58 10.92 6.50
CA MET A 143 -11.96 10.62 7.89
C MET A 143 -10.97 9.69 8.60
N ALA A 144 -10.25 8.83 7.87
CA ALA A 144 -9.16 8.08 8.48
C ALA A 144 -8.12 9.04 9.09
N ALA A 145 -7.64 10.04 8.31
CA ALA A 145 -6.70 11.04 8.82
C ALA A 145 -7.30 11.86 9.98
N GLY A 146 -8.57 12.29 9.85
CA GLY A 146 -9.27 13.04 10.89
C GLY A 146 -9.41 12.27 12.20
N MET A 147 -9.78 10.99 12.12
CA MET A 147 -9.97 10.14 13.31
C MET A 147 -8.65 9.81 14.01
N LEU A 148 -7.58 9.58 13.25
CA LEU A 148 -6.25 9.39 13.82
C LEU A 148 -5.75 10.66 14.53
N ALA A 149 -5.95 11.84 13.93
CA ALA A 149 -5.58 13.10 14.57
C ALA A 149 -6.36 13.35 15.89
N ILE A 150 -7.67 13.05 15.90
CA ILE A 150 -8.51 13.16 17.11
C ILE A 150 -8.01 12.18 18.17
N ARG A 151 -7.73 10.93 17.80
CA ARG A 151 -7.31 9.87 18.71
C ARG A 151 -6.00 10.18 19.43
N TYR A 152 -5.02 10.71 18.68
CA TYR A 152 -3.69 10.99 19.22
C TYR A 152 -3.48 12.46 19.63
N GLY A 153 -4.47 13.31 19.44
CA GLY A 153 -4.37 14.73 19.78
C GLY A 153 -3.40 15.51 18.88
N PHE A 154 -3.11 15.04 17.69
CA PHE A 154 -2.23 15.70 16.72
C PHE A 154 -2.95 16.90 16.09
N LYS A 155 -2.34 18.08 16.16
CA LYS A 155 -2.93 19.36 15.76
C LYS A 155 -2.17 20.05 14.61
N GLY A 156 -1.13 19.41 14.09
CA GLY A 156 -0.39 19.87 12.92
C GLY A 156 -1.16 19.60 11.63
N VAL A 157 -0.43 19.44 10.52
CA VAL A 157 -1.00 19.15 9.20
C VAL A 157 -1.90 17.91 9.23
N ASN A 158 -3.13 18.02 8.65
CA ASN A 158 -4.07 16.90 8.59
C ASN A 158 -4.88 16.95 7.29
N TYR A 159 -4.68 15.97 6.41
CA TYR A 159 -5.48 15.77 5.19
C TYR A 159 -5.31 14.36 4.62
N ALA A 160 -6.14 14.02 3.64
CA ALA A 160 -6.01 12.76 2.91
C ALA A 160 -5.47 12.98 1.50
N THR A 161 -4.82 11.94 0.96
CA THR A 161 -4.48 11.82 -0.46
C THR A 161 -5.36 10.77 -1.11
N THR A 162 -5.87 11.08 -2.31
CA THR A 162 -6.64 10.15 -3.13
C THR A 162 -6.10 10.19 -4.55
N SER A 163 -5.41 9.13 -4.94
CA SER A 163 -4.77 8.93 -6.25
C SER A 163 -4.76 7.45 -6.63
N ALA A 164 -5.94 6.82 -6.49
CA ALA A 164 -6.16 5.40 -6.73
C ALA A 164 -5.13 4.52 -5.99
N CYS A 165 -4.46 3.59 -6.69
CA CYS A 165 -3.50 2.65 -6.09
C CYS A 165 -2.25 3.33 -5.50
N SER A 166 -1.97 4.59 -5.84
CA SER A 166 -0.81 5.34 -5.32
C SER A 166 -1.15 6.23 -4.11
N SER A 167 -2.39 6.16 -3.58
CA SER A 167 -2.85 7.09 -2.54
C SER A 167 -1.94 7.10 -1.31
N SER A 168 -1.61 5.95 -0.73
CA SER A 168 -0.74 5.89 0.45
C SER A 168 0.72 6.23 0.15
N ALA A 169 1.24 5.90 -1.04
CA ALA A 169 2.57 6.34 -1.45
C ALA A 169 2.66 7.86 -1.57
N HIS A 170 1.63 8.51 -2.13
CA HIS A 170 1.51 9.98 -2.13
C HIS A 170 1.35 10.55 -0.72
N ALA A 171 0.64 9.87 0.20
CA ALA A 171 0.56 10.28 1.60
C ALA A 171 1.95 10.31 2.25
N ILE A 172 2.72 9.23 2.10
CA ILE A 172 4.09 9.11 2.61
C ILE A 172 5.00 10.18 1.99
N ALA A 173 4.93 10.38 0.67
CA ALA A 173 5.70 11.42 -0.02
C ALA A 173 5.39 12.83 0.53
N ASN A 174 4.10 13.15 0.67
CA ASN A 174 3.68 14.46 1.22
C ASN A 174 4.07 14.63 2.68
N ALA A 175 3.98 13.58 3.51
CA ALA A 175 4.46 13.60 4.89
C ALA A 175 5.96 13.89 4.95
N CYS A 176 6.75 13.22 4.10
CA CYS A 176 8.18 13.47 3.99
C CYS A 176 8.48 14.94 3.60
N TYR A 177 7.78 15.49 2.62
CA TYR A 177 7.97 16.89 2.23
C TYR A 177 7.66 17.87 3.37
N GLN A 178 6.60 17.64 4.17
CA GLN A 178 6.30 18.49 5.33
C GLN A 178 7.45 18.48 6.35
N ILE A 179 8.01 17.32 6.65
CA ILE A 179 9.13 17.19 7.59
C ILE A 179 10.41 17.76 6.97
N ARG A 180 10.74 17.45 5.71
CA ARG A 180 11.92 18.00 5.00
C ARG A 180 11.94 19.53 5.01
N MET A 181 10.77 20.16 4.89
CA MET A 181 10.62 21.62 4.93
C MET A 181 10.60 22.19 6.35
N GLY A 182 10.72 21.37 7.39
CA GLY A 182 10.69 21.78 8.79
C GLY A 182 9.33 22.26 9.29
N LEU A 183 8.23 21.84 8.63
CA LEU A 183 6.86 22.20 9.01
C LEU A 183 6.25 21.25 10.04
N ALA A 184 6.81 20.05 10.20
CA ALA A 184 6.43 19.06 11.18
C ALA A 184 7.68 18.32 11.68
N ASP A 185 7.59 17.72 12.87
CA ASP A 185 8.63 16.84 13.43
C ASP A 185 8.20 15.38 13.38
N VAL A 186 6.90 15.10 13.53
CA VAL A 186 6.32 13.76 13.50
C VAL A 186 5.09 13.76 12.61
N ILE A 187 5.01 12.82 11.68
CA ILE A 187 3.78 12.61 10.89
C ILE A 187 3.42 11.12 10.88
N LEU A 188 2.20 10.83 11.32
CA LEU A 188 1.58 9.53 11.12
C LEU A 188 1.04 9.48 9.68
N THR A 189 1.53 8.54 8.89
CA THR A 189 1.20 8.45 7.46
C THR A 189 1.01 7.03 7.00
N GLY A 190 0.40 6.86 5.86
CA GLY A 190 0.11 5.55 5.29
C GLY A 190 -1.18 5.54 4.51
N GLY A 191 -1.92 4.45 4.59
CA GLY A 191 -3.24 4.37 3.95
C GLY A 191 -3.97 3.07 4.26
N SER A 192 -5.26 3.11 4.02
CA SER A 192 -6.16 1.97 4.26
C SER A 192 -7.23 1.87 3.18
N GLU A 193 -7.69 0.64 2.93
CA GLU A 193 -8.77 0.36 2.01
C GLU A 193 -9.58 -0.86 2.47
N ALA A 194 -10.91 -0.80 2.29
CA ALA A 194 -11.85 -1.88 2.59
C ALA A 194 -12.82 -2.04 1.40
N ALA A 195 -12.26 -2.39 0.23
CA ALA A 195 -12.99 -2.38 -1.03
C ALA A 195 -13.56 -3.76 -1.44
N VAL A 196 -13.40 -4.80 -0.61
CA VAL A 196 -14.01 -6.12 -0.84
C VAL A 196 -15.49 -6.05 -0.47
N GLU A 197 -16.25 -5.39 -1.37
CA GLU A 197 -17.67 -5.09 -1.27
C GLU A 197 -18.37 -5.34 -2.59
N VAL A 198 -19.70 -5.36 -2.56
CA VAL A 198 -20.55 -5.56 -3.75
C VAL A 198 -20.14 -4.62 -4.89
N SER A 199 -20.10 -3.31 -4.64
CA SER A 199 -19.74 -2.31 -5.66
C SER A 199 -18.28 -2.41 -6.07
N GLY A 200 -17.36 -2.72 -5.15
CA GLY A 200 -15.94 -2.89 -5.44
C GLY A 200 -15.71 -4.06 -6.41
N ILE A 201 -16.17 -5.25 -6.06
CA ILE A 201 -16.03 -6.44 -6.90
C ILE A 201 -16.78 -6.27 -8.24
N ALA A 202 -18.03 -5.78 -8.21
CA ALA A 202 -18.82 -5.56 -9.44
C ALA A 202 -18.16 -4.55 -10.39
N GLY A 203 -17.67 -3.42 -9.83
CA GLY A 203 -17.01 -2.37 -10.60
C GLY A 203 -15.74 -2.85 -11.28
N PHE A 204 -14.85 -3.52 -10.55
CA PHE A 204 -13.64 -4.09 -11.14
C PHE A 204 -13.89 -5.27 -12.07
N ASN A 205 -14.93 -6.09 -11.84
CA ASN A 205 -15.39 -7.10 -12.80
C ASN A 205 -15.87 -6.46 -14.12
N ALA A 206 -16.58 -5.32 -14.04
CA ALA A 206 -17.03 -4.60 -15.24
C ALA A 206 -15.85 -4.03 -16.05
N LEU A 207 -14.76 -3.65 -15.37
CA LEU A 207 -13.51 -3.22 -16.02
C LEU A 207 -12.66 -4.39 -16.55
N HIS A 208 -13.06 -5.65 -16.31
CA HIS A 208 -12.24 -6.83 -16.59
C HIS A 208 -10.84 -6.77 -15.96
N ALA A 209 -10.73 -6.16 -14.78
CA ALA A 209 -9.46 -5.93 -14.09
C ALA A 209 -9.14 -7.03 -13.05
N LEU A 210 -10.16 -7.74 -12.55
CA LEU A 210 -10.00 -8.84 -11.59
C LEU A 210 -9.76 -10.17 -12.29
N SER A 211 -8.89 -10.99 -11.65
CA SER A 211 -8.80 -12.40 -11.99
C SER A 211 -10.13 -13.11 -11.76
N THR A 212 -10.43 -14.06 -12.64
CA THR A 212 -11.63 -14.91 -12.58
C THR A 212 -11.30 -16.38 -12.31
N ARG A 213 -10.12 -16.65 -11.79
CA ARG A 213 -9.61 -17.99 -11.46
C ARG A 213 -10.26 -18.55 -10.18
N ASN A 214 -11.58 -18.73 -10.20
CA ASN A 214 -12.40 -19.14 -9.04
C ASN A 214 -12.12 -20.58 -8.56
N ASP A 215 -11.58 -21.42 -9.40
CA ASP A 215 -11.18 -22.82 -9.11
C ASP A 215 -9.90 -22.91 -8.29
N SER A 216 -9.09 -21.85 -8.27
CA SER A 216 -7.82 -21.81 -7.56
C SER A 216 -7.49 -20.40 -7.05
N PRO A 217 -8.23 -19.86 -6.07
CA PRO A 217 -8.05 -18.49 -5.55
C PRO A 217 -6.62 -18.18 -5.09
N GLN A 218 -5.97 -19.14 -4.40
CA GLN A 218 -4.63 -18.97 -3.83
C GLN A 218 -3.56 -18.77 -4.90
N THR A 219 -3.79 -19.24 -6.13
CA THR A 219 -2.85 -19.11 -7.25
C THR A 219 -3.26 -18.05 -8.27
N ALA A 220 -4.33 -17.29 -7.99
CA ALA A 220 -4.89 -16.34 -8.93
C ALA A 220 -4.01 -15.11 -9.16
N SER A 221 -3.44 -14.54 -8.10
CA SER A 221 -2.45 -13.46 -8.22
C SER A 221 -1.09 -14.06 -8.57
N ARG A 222 -0.66 -13.89 -9.83
CA ARG A 222 0.58 -14.45 -10.39
C ARG A 222 1.34 -13.43 -11.23
N PRO A 223 1.85 -12.35 -10.59
CA PRO A 223 2.57 -11.31 -11.31
C PRO A 223 3.69 -11.87 -12.19
N PHE A 224 3.83 -11.29 -13.37
CA PHE A 224 4.83 -11.63 -14.38
C PHE A 224 4.65 -12.98 -15.08
N SER A 225 3.71 -13.84 -14.71
CA SER A 225 3.42 -15.10 -15.39
C SER A 225 2.56 -14.88 -16.64
N ALA A 226 2.74 -15.70 -17.68
CA ALA A 226 1.98 -15.57 -18.94
C ALA A 226 0.48 -15.81 -18.74
N SER A 227 0.11 -16.72 -17.83
CA SER A 227 -1.28 -17.07 -17.54
C SER A 227 -2.00 -16.13 -16.58
N ARG A 228 -1.41 -14.97 -16.21
CA ARG A 228 -2.07 -13.94 -15.39
C ARG A 228 -3.27 -13.34 -16.12
N ASP A 229 -4.38 -13.14 -15.41
CA ASP A 229 -5.65 -12.69 -15.98
C ASP A 229 -6.29 -11.49 -15.26
N GLY A 230 -5.54 -10.83 -14.37
CA GLY A 230 -6.01 -9.70 -13.59
C GLY A 230 -5.52 -9.76 -12.14
N PHE A 231 -5.76 -8.69 -11.37
CA PHE A 231 -5.39 -8.66 -9.97
C PHE A 231 -6.40 -9.35 -9.06
N VAL A 232 -5.95 -9.74 -7.87
CA VAL A 232 -6.83 -10.16 -6.77
C VAL A 232 -7.06 -8.96 -5.87
N LEU A 233 -8.32 -8.58 -5.64
CA LEU A 233 -8.64 -7.46 -4.75
C LEU A 233 -8.27 -7.81 -3.31
N GLY A 234 -7.63 -6.87 -2.60
CA GLY A 234 -7.28 -6.98 -1.19
C GLY A 234 -7.83 -5.83 -0.37
N GLU A 235 -7.83 -6.00 0.93
CA GLU A 235 -8.14 -4.96 1.90
C GLU A 235 -7.13 -4.96 3.04
N GLY A 236 -7.03 -3.82 3.75
CA GLY A 236 -6.08 -3.66 4.84
C GLY A 236 -5.58 -2.23 5.00
N ALA A 237 -4.50 -2.10 5.76
CA ALA A 237 -3.83 -0.83 6.02
C ALA A 237 -2.33 -1.02 6.27
N GLY A 238 -1.56 -0.01 5.92
CA GLY A 238 -0.20 0.19 6.38
C GLY A 238 -0.05 1.58 6.99
N THR A 239 0.61 1.67 8.13
CA THR A 239 0.89 2.94 8.82
C THR A 239 2.36 3.03 9.18
N LEU A 240 2.97 4.17 8.88
CA LEU A 240 4.34 4.50 9.23
C LEU A 240 4.34 5.76 10.11
N VAL A 241 5.24 5.81 11.07
CA VAL A 241 5.62 7.05 11.75
C VAL A 241 6.86 7.60 11.06
N LEU A 242 6.70 8.73 10.37
CA LEU A 242 7.80 9.51 9.83
C LEU A 242 8.20 10.58 10.83
N GLU A 243 9.52 10.73 11.01
CA GLU A 243 10.07 11.59 12.03
C GLU A 243 11.30 12.36 11.50
N GLU A 244 11.48 13.59 11.93
CA GLU A 244 12.71 14.35 11.70
C GLU A 244 13.88 13.65 12.38
N TYR A 245 14.99 13.48 11.68
CA TYR A 245 16.11 12.66 12.13
C TYR A 245 16.70 13.08 13.48
N GLU A 246 16.95 14.38 13.68
CA GLU A 246 17.54 14.86 14.95
C GLU A 246 16.53 14.78 16.10
N HIS A 247 15.23 14.92 15.81
CA HIS A 247 14.15 14.68 16.77
C HIS A 247 14.14 13.19 17.20
N ALA A 248 14.13 12.26 16.25
CA ALA A 248 14.16 10.83 16.52
C ALA A 248 15.39 10.42 17.35
N LYS A 249 16.55 10.94 16.97
CA LYS A 249 17.80 10.68 17.65
C LYS A 249 17.84 11.25 19.07
N ALA A 250 17.31 12.46 19.27
CA ALA A 250 17.29 13.11 20.57
C ALA A 250 16.47 12.35 21.62
N ARG A 251 15.39 11.68 21.20
CA ARG A 251 14.56 10.82 22.07
C ARG A 251 15.01 9.37 22.13
N GLY A 252 16.09 8.99 21.39
CA GLY A 252 16.61 7.61 21.35
C GLY A 252 15.71 6.62 20.60
N ALA A 253 14.96 7.09 19.59
CA ALA A 253 14.08 6.23 18.80
C ALA A 253 14.83 5.13 18.08
N HIS A 254 14.20 3.96 17.93
CA HIS A 254 14.60 2.99 16.93
C HIS A 254 14.34 3.55 15.53
N ILE A 255 15.32 3.51 14.65
CA ILE A 255 15.21 4.00 13.27
C ILE A 255 15.30 2.79 12.33
N TYR A 256 14.23 2.53 11.60
CA TYR A 256 14.17 1.44 10.64
C TYR A 256 14.90 1.75 9.34
N ALA A 257 14.66 2.95 8.79
CA ALA A 257 15.22 3.39 7.51
C ALA A 257 15.14 4.90 7.39
N GLU A 258 15.83 5.47 6.41
CA GLU A 258 15.65 6.84 5.96
C GLU A 258 14.91 6.87 4.62
N LEU A 259 13.88 7.70 4.47
CA LEU A 259 13.24 7.97 3.18
C LEU A 259 14.04 9.05 2.46
N VAL A 260 14.89 8.60 1.53
CA VAL A 260 15.90 9.47 0.88
C VAL A 260 15.45 9.99 -0.47
N GLY A 261 14.58 9.28 -1.18
CA GLY A 261 14.17 9.66 -2.53
C GLY A 261 12.68 9.49 -2.78
N ILE A 262 12.10 10.46 -3.49
CA ILE A 262 10.70 10.49 -3.89
C ILE A 262 10.62 10.87 -5.36
N GLY A 263 9.88 10.08 -6.14
CA GLY A 263 9.56 10.40 -7.52
C GLY A 263 8.08 10.31 -7.78
N LEU A 264 7.49 11.39 -8.23
CA LEU A 264 6.06 11.49 -8.56
C LEU A 264 5.90 11.95 -9.99
N THR A 265 5.10 11.22 -10.79
CA THR A 265 4.83 11.54 -12.20
C THR A 265 3.39 11.23 -12.57
N ALA A 266 3.02 11.57 -13.78
CA ALA A 266 1.77 11.17 -14.41
C ALA A 266 2.04 10.58 -15.80
N ASP A 267 1.34 9.50 -16.16
CA ASP A 267 1.40 8.93 -17.52
C ASP A 267 0.78 9.86 -18.58
N ALA A 268 -0.25 10.60 -18.19
CA ALA A 268 -1.04 11.46 -19.09
C ALA A 268 -1.49 10.71 -20.38
N TYR A 269 -1.85 9.44 -20.24
CA TYR A 269 -2.10 8.52 -21.34
C TYR A 269 -3.55 8.03 -21.41
N HIS A 270 -4.02 7.31 -20.38
CA HIS A 270 -5.33 6.68 -20.36
C HIS A 270 -5.93 6.64 -18.94
N LEU A 271 -7.26 6.51 -18.84
CA LEU A 271 -7.98 6.51 -17.56
C LEU A 271 -7.58 5.34 -16.65
N THR A 272 -7.36 4.14 -17.20
CA THR A 272 -7.09 2.91 -16.43
C THR A 272 -5.91 2.08 -16.93
N ALA A 273 -5.48 2.26 -18.17
CA ALA A 273 -4.35 1.53 -18.73
C ALA A 273 -3.03 2.26 -18.46
N SER A 274 -2.00 1.50 -18.10
CA SER A 274 -0.62 2.00 -18.04
C SER A 274 -0.14 2.38 -19.44
N GLU A 275 0.75 3.37 -19.53
CA GLU A 275 1.44 3.70 -20.77
C GLU A 275 2.33 2.49 -21.17
N PRO A 276 2.22 1.96 -22.42
CA PRO A 276 2.79 0.65 -22.77
C PRO A 276 4.32 0.55 -22.72
N GLU A 277 5.02 1.67 -22.84
CA GLU A 277 6.49 1.70 -22.74
C GLU A 277 6.97 2.01 -21.30
N GLY A 278 6.03 2.23 -20.35
CA GLY A 278 6.34 2.46 -18.95
C GLY A 278 7.05 3.78 -18.65
N GLN A 279 6.91 4.78 -19.51
CA GLN A 279 7.64 6.05 -19.40
C GLN A 279 7.37 6.79 -18.10
N GLY A 280 6.08 6.83 -17.65
CA GLY A 280 5.70 7.45 -16.39
C GLY A 280 6.36 6.76 -15.19
N ALA A 281 6.31 5.44 -15.17
CA ALA A 281 6.95 4.60 -14.15
C ALA A 281 8.48 4.79 -14.12
N ARG A 282 9.12 4.72 -15.29
CA ARG A 282 10.56 4.96 -15.44
C ARG A 282 10.96 6.33 -14.91
N ASN A 283 10.20 7.36 -15.26
CA ASN A 283 10.49 8.74 -14.83
C ASN A 283 10.29 8.90 -13.31
N ALA A 284 9.28 8.24 -12.72
CA ALA A 284 9.10 8.25 -11.26
C ALA A 284 10.29 7.62 -10.55
N MET A 285 10.77 6.45 -11.00
CA MET A 285 11.96 5.80 -10.45
C MET A 285 13.21 6.69 -10.61
N GLN A 286 13.41 7.29 -11.78
CA GLN A 286 14.55 8.20 -12.03
C GLN A 286 14.52 9.43 -11.12
N LEU A 287 13.33 10.02 -10.90
CA LEU A 287 13.19 11.17 -10.00
C LEU A 287 13.51 10.78 -8.54
N ALA A 288 13.11 9.60 -8.09
CA ALA A 288 13.44 9.12 -6.76
C ALA A 288 14.96 8.92 -6.58
N ILE A 289 15.64 8.36 -7.58
CA ILE A 289 17.09 8.21 -7.61
C ILE A 289 17.79 9.57 -7.57
N ASN A 290 17.32 10.53 -8.38
CA ASN A 290 17.86 11.88 -8.42
C ASN A 290 17.67 12.63 -7.09
N ASP A 291 16.48 12.51 -6.47
CA ASP A 291 16.17 13.13 -5.17
C ASP A 291 17.06 12.56 -4.05
N ALA A 292 17.37 11.26 -4.12
CA ALA A 292 18.29 10.61 -3.19
C ALA A 292 19.78 10.95 -3.44
N GLY A 293 20.11 11.53 -4.59
CA GLY A 293 21.49 11.85 -5.00
C GLY A 293 22.38 10.63 -5.20
N ILE A 294 21.81 9.52 -5.65
CA ILE A 294 22.53 8.25 -5.90
C ILE A 294 22.54 7.92 -7.40
N SER A 295 23.29 6.87 -7.78
CA SER A 295 23.20 6.30 -9.12
C SER A 295 22.28 5.06 -9.15
N PRO A 296 21.72 4.68 -10.32
CA PRO A 296 20.87 3.49 -10.44
C PRO A 296 21.53 2.21 -9.91
N GLU A 297 22.86 2.07 -10.07
CA GLU A 297 23.63 0.90 -9.64
C GLU A 297 23.66 0.68 -8.13
N GLN A 298 23.23 1.68 -7.33
CA GLN A 298 23.18 1.58 -5.88
C GLN A 298 21.86 0.99 -5.37
N VAL A 299 20.85 0.85 -6.22
CA VAL A 299 19.58 0.21 -5.85
C VAL A 299 19.75 -1.30 -5.84
N ASP A 300 19.33 -1.96 -4.77
CA ASP A 300 19.48 -3.41 -4.58
C ASP A 300 18.17 -4.17 -4.81
N TYR A 301 17.04 -3.54 -4.47
CA TYR A 301 15.74 -4.16 -4.42
C TYR A 301 14.62 -3.23 -4.86
N ILE A 302 13.68 -3.76 -5.62
CA ILE A 302 12.44 -3.07 -6.01
C ILE A 302 11.24 -3.93 -5.61
N ASN A 303 10.39 -3.41 -4.73
CA ASN A 303 9.03 -3.89 -4.55
C ASN A 303 8.18 -3.27 -5.67
N THR A 304 7.86 -4.06 -6.67
CA THR A 304 7.20 -3.63 -7.89
C THR A 304 5.71 -3.35 -7.68
N HIS A 305 5.14 -2.57 -8.56
CA HIS A 305 3.68 -2.46 -8.61
C HIS A 305 3.04 -3.79 -9.00
N GLY A 306 3.55 -4.50 -9.99
CA GLY A 306 3.30 -5.90 -10.33
C GLY A 306 1.91 -6.43 -9.95
N THR A 307 0.86 -5.98 -10.61
CA THR A 307 -0.54 -6.27 -10.22
C THR A 307 -1.08 -7.59 -10.76
N SER A 308 -0.28 -8.37 -11.49
CA SER A 308 -0.76 -9.57 -12.19
C SER A 308 -1.71 -9.23 -13.36
N THR A 309 -1.50 -8.06 -13.98
CA THR A 309 -2.25 -7.65 -15.17
C THR A 309 -1.40 -7.79 -16.44
N PRO A 310 -1.98 -8.20 -17.58
CA PRO A 310 -1.22 -8.48 -18.79
C PRO A 310 -0.37 -7.29 -19.27
N VAL A 311 -0.90 -6.07 -19.23
CA VAL A 311 -0.23 -4.86 -19.74
C VAL A 311 0.65 -4.20 -18.68
N GLY A 312 0.15 -4.09 -17.44
CA GLY A 312 0.85 -3.36 -16.37
C GLY A 312 2.21 -3.96 -16.02
N ASP A 313 2.26 -5.28 -15.87
CA ASP A 313 3.49 -5.99 -15.52
C ASP A 313 4.57 -5.86 -16.61
N VAL A 314 4.18 -5.93 -17.90
CA VAL A 314 5.10 -5.74 -19.03
C VAL A 314 5.64 -4.31 -19.07
N ALA A 315 4.77 -3.31 -18.88
CA ALA A 315 5.17 -1.90 -18.89
C ALA A 315 6.17 -1.58 -17.76
N GLU A 316 5.95 -2.12 -16.56
CA GLU A 316 6.88 -1.94 -15.45
C GLU A 316 8.24 -2.60 -15.69
N VAL A 317 8.26 -3.82 -16.24
CA VAL A 317 9.51 -4.51 -16.61
C VAL A 317 10.30 -3.71 -17.65
N LYS A 318 9.63 -3.16 -18.68
CA LYS A 318 10.27 -2.27 -19.66
C LYS A 318 10.88 -1.04 -18.99
N ALA A 319 10.13 -0.39 -18.10
CA ALA A 319 10.60 0.77 -17.35
C ALA A 319 11.85 0.47 -16.51
N ILE A 320 11.89 -0.70 -15.86
CA ILE A 320 13.05 -1.15 -15.08
C ILE A 320 14.26 -1.41 -16.01
N LEU A 321 14.07 -2.14 -17.09
CA LEU A 321 15.16 -2.42 -18.05
C LEU A 321 15.71 -1.14 -18.68
N ASP A 322 14.85 -0.19 -19.07
CA ASP A 322 15.26 1.07 -19.68
C ASP A 322 16.03 1.97 -18.69
N LEU A 323 15.64 1.98 -17.42
CA LEU A 323 16.29 2.81 -16.41
C LEU A 323 17.61 2.21 -15.91
N PHE A 324 17.63 0.91 -15.62
CA PHE A 324 18.76 0.27 -14.94
C PHE A 324 19.75 -0.41 -15.90
N GLY A 325 19.39 -0.61 -17.16
CA GLY A 325 20.26 -1.25 -18.16
C GLY A 325 20.78 -2.61 -17.67
N GLU A 326 22.09 -2.84 -17.77
CA GLU A 326 22.72 -4.09 -17.31
C GLU A 326 22.59 -4.32 -15.79
N HIS A 327 22.44 -3.24 -14.98
CA HIS A 327 22.24 -3.38 -13.55
C HIS A 327 20.87 -3.99 -13.19
N ALA A 328 19.88 -3.92 -14.09
CA ALA A 328 18.58 -4.55 -13.89
C ALA A 328 18.69 -6.05 -13.56
N TYR A 329 19.66 -6.74 -14.11
CA TYR A 329 19.93 -8.17 -13.87
C TYR A 329 20.56 -8.46 -12.50
N GLN A 330 20.97 -7.43 -11.78
CA GLN A 330 21.52 -7.53 -10.42
C GLN A 330 20.50 -7.15 -9.36
N LEU A 331 19.37 -6.55 -9.75
CA LEU A 331 18.27 -6.22 -8.84
C LEU A 331 17.54 -7.48 -8.35
N SER A 332 17.05 -7.43 -7.14
CA SER A 332 15.97 -8.31 -6.72
C SER A 332 14.64 -7.59 -6.93
N LEU A 333 13.71 -8.23 -7.62
CA LEU A 333 12.36 -7.74 -7.88
C LEU A 333 11.35 -8.63 -7.16
N THR A 334 10.28 -8.04 -6.62
CA THR A 334 9.17 -8.81 -6.06
C THR A 334 7.86 -8.07 -6.22
N SER A 335 6.77 -8.83 -6.34
CA SER A 335 5.43 -8.31 -6.13
C SER A 335 4.77 -9.01 -4.94
N SER A 336 4.68 -8.30 -3.83
CA SER A 336 3.97 -8.76 -2.63
C SER A 336 2.48 -8.93 -2.85
N LYS A 337 1.91 -8.34 -3.92
CA LYS A 337 0.51 -8.51 -4.31
C LYS A 337 0.16 -9.94 -4.72
N SER A 338 1.15 -10.77 -5.04
CA SER A 338 0.93 -12.22 -5.21
C SER A 338 0.39 -12.88 -3.94
N MET A 339 0.68 -12.29 -2.76
CA MET A 339 0.32 -12.80 -1.43
C MET A 339 -0.77 -11.95 -0.76
N THR A 340 -0.63 -10.63 -0.74
CA THR A 340 -1.56 -9.70 -0.06
C THR A 340 -2.79 -9.36 -0.87
N GLY A 341 -2.79 -9.65 -2.19
CA GLY A 341 -3.71 -9.03 -3.12
C GLY A 341 -3.39 -7.53 -3.29
N HIS A 342 -4.20 -6.84 -4.08
CA HIS A 342 -4.07 -5.42 -4.33
C HIS A 342 -4.98 -4.62 -3.40
N ILE A 343 -4.39 -3.97 -2.39
CA ILE A 343 -5.10 -3.19 -1.34
C ILE A 343 -5.44 -1.76 -1.83
N LEU A 344 -5.41 -1.51 -3.14
CA LEU A 344 -5.72 -0.23 -3.75
C LEU A 344 -4.98 0.95 -3.07
N GLY A 345 -5.73 1.89 -2.48
CA GLY A 345 -5.16 3.07 -1.83
C GLY A 345 -4.26 2.79 -0.62
N GLY A 346 -4.40 1.62 0.02
CA GLY A 346 -3.55 1.18 1.14
C GLY A 346 -2.26 0.51 0.72
N THR A 347 -2.15 0.05 -0.54
CA THR A 347 -1.05 -0.79 -1.04
C THR A 347 0.32 -0.15 -0.82
N GLY A 348 0.50 1.12 -1.18
CA GLY A 348 1.83 1.75 -1.12
C GLY A 348 2.43 1.79 0.28
N ALA A 349 1.60 1.91 1.32
CA ALA A 349 2.09 1.88 2.70
C ALA A 349 2.47 0.46 3.14
N VAL A 350 1.68 -0.55 2.78
CA VAL A 350 1.99 -1.96 3.06
C VAL A 350 3.31 -2.34 2.37
N GLU A 351 3.49 -1.97 1.11
CA GLU A 351 4.70 -2.27 0.33
C GLU A 351 5.93 -1.48 0.80
N ALA A 352 5.76 -0.25 1.27
CA ALA A 352 6.82 0.50 1.95
C ALA A 352 7.31 -0.25 3.21
N ILE A 353 6.39 -0.73 4.05
CA ILE A 353 6.72 -1.52 5.24
C ILE A 353 7.44 -2.82 4.85
N ILE A 354 6.96 -3.55 3.84
CA ILE A 354 7.62 -4.78 3.34
C ILE A 354 9.03 -4.47 2.85
N SER A 355 9.23 -3.36 2.12
CA SER A 355 10.54 -2.95 1.62
C SER A 355 11.52 -2.64 2.77
N ILE A 356 11.05 -1.93 3.80
CA ILE A 356 11.82 -1.61 4.99
C ILE A 356 12.19 -2.89 5.77
N LEU A 357 11.23 -3.80 5.97
CA LEU A 357 11.47 -5.07 6.67
C LEU A 357 12.42 -5.97 5.88
N SER A 358 12.34 -5.99 4.55
CA SER A 358 13.29 -6.71 3.69
C SER A 358 14.73 -6.20 3.90
N MET A 359 14.90 -4.88 3.99
CA MET A 359 16.18 -4.21 4.30
C MET A 359 16.71 -4.60 5.68
N GLN A 360 15.85 -4.54 6.70
CA GLN A 360 16.23 -4.83 8.09
C GLN A 360 16.64 -6.29 8.29
N ASN A 361 15.97 -7.21 7.59
CA ASN A 361 16.18 -8.66 7.74
C ASN A 361 17.13 -9.26 6.68
N ASN A 362 17.64 -8.47 5.73
CA ASN A 362 18.44 -8.94 4.60
C ASN A 362 17.80 -10.11 3.84
N VAL A 363 16.50 -10.00 3.55
CA VAL A 363 15.74 -11.02 2.83
C VAL A 363 14.65 -10.37 1.99
N VAL A 364 14.55 -10.80 0.74
CA VAL A 364 13.47 -10.40 -0.17
C VAL A 364 12.35 -11.43 -0.09
N THR A 365 11.11 -10.98 0.10
CA THR A 365 9.92 -11.83 0.10
C THR A 365 9.63 -12.36 -1.31
N PRO A 366 8.99 -13.52 -1.47
CA PRO A 366 8.77 -14.07 -2.80
C PRO A 366 7.64 -13.38 -3.59
N THR A 367 7.74 -13.43 -4.91
CA THR A 367 6.59 -13.39 -5.82
C THR A 367 6.12 -14.82 -6.01
N ILE A 368 4.95 -15.18 -5.48
CA ILE A 368 4.45 -16.57 -5.54
C ILE A 368 3.65 -16.84 -6.81
N ASN A 369 3.37 -18.13 -7.07
CA ASN A 369 2.49 -18.66 -8.11
C ASN A 369 3.06 -18.63 -9.54
N HIS A 370 4.36 -18.45 -9.70
CA HIS A 370 5.01 -18.65 -11.00
C HIS A 370 5.32 -20.14 -11.19
N GLU A 371 4.99 -20.69 -12.35
CA GLU A 371 5.23 -22.07 -12.74
C GLU A 371 6.22 -22.13 -13.91
N GLU A 372 7.05 -23.17 -13.97
CA GLU A 372 7.94 -23.42 -15.11
C GLU A 372 7.10 -23.66 -16.36
N GLY A 373 7.41 -22.96 -17.45
CA GLY A 373 6.65 -22.99 -18.70
C GLY A 373 5.54 -21.94 -18.80
N ASP A 374 5.38 -21.07 -17.77
CA ASP A 374 4.40 -19.97 -17.74
C ASP A 374 5.07 -18.59 -17.99
N GLU A 375 6.05 -18.56 -18.91
CA GLU A 375 6.80 -17.37 -19.27
C GLU A 375 6.06 -16.55 -20.34
N ASP A 376 5.85 -15.23 -20.06
CA ASP A 376 5.34 -14.26 -21.03
C ASP A 376 6.46 -13.85 -21.99
N PRO A 377 6.30 -13.99 -23.33
CA PRO A 377 7.34 -13.66 -24.30
C PRO A 377 7.75 -12.17 -24.31
N ASN A 378 7.00 -11.30 -23.65
CA ASN A 378 7.31 -9.87 -23.54
C ASN A 378 8.07 -9.51 -22.25
N ILE A 379 8.40 -10.49 -21.41
CA ILE A 379 9.10 -10.31 -20.14
C ILE A 379 10.46 -11.01 -20.19
N ASP A 380 11.53 -10.34 -19.78
CA ASP A 380 12.86 -10.93 -19.69
C ASP A 380 13.06 -11.64 -18.35
N TYR A 381 13.03 -12.96 -18.35
CA TYR A 381 13.21 -13.81 -17.16
C TYR A 381 14.67 -14.02 -16.74
N LYS A 382 15.62 -13.29 -17.33
CA LYS A 382 16.94 -13.13 -16.73
C LYS A 382 16.91 -12.21 -15.51
N LEU A 383 15.86 -11.40 -15.37
CA LEU A 383 15.59 -10.62 -14.17
C LEU A 383 15.25 -11.54 -12.99
N ASN A 384 15.72 -11.17 -11.80
CA ASN A 384 15.42 -11.91 -10.58
C ASN A 384 14.09 -11.43 -9.95
N PHE A 385 12.98 -12.04 -10.33
CA PHE A 385 11.64 -11.76 -9.76
C PHE A 385 11.42 -12.39 -8.38
N THR A 386 12.41 -13.02 -7.79
CA THR A 386 12.33 -13.70 -6.49
C THR A 386 11.16 -14.72 -6.45
N PHE A 387 11.03 -15.54 -7.48
CA PHE A 387 9.88 -16.45 -7.61
C PHE A 387 9.83 -17.52 -6.52
N ASN A 388 8.63 -17.69 -5.96
CA ASN A 388 8.13 -18.74 -5.08
C ASN A 388 8.84 -18.90 -3.73
N HIS A 389 10.07 -18.46 -3.57
CA HIS A 389 10.84 -18.59 -2.33
C HIS A 389 11.53 -17.29 -1.97
N ALA A 390 11.48 -16.94 -0.68
CA ALA A 390 12.24 -15.82 -0.15
C ALA A 390 13.74 -16.02 -0.38
N GLN A 391 14.47 -14.95 -0.73
CA GLN A 391 15.89 -15.01 -1.04
C GLN A 391 16.69 -14.12 -0.09
N PRO A 392 17.79 -14.62 0.51
CA PRO A 392 18.73 -13.77 1.22
C PRO A 392 19.30 -12.69 0.31
N ARG A 393 19.28 -11.44 0.76
CA ARG A 393 19.81 -10.30 0.01
C ARG A 393 20.22 -9.19 0.96
N GLU A 394 21.48 -8.78 0.93
CA GLU A 394 21.89 -7.54 1.58
C GLU A 394 21.30 -6.36 0.80
N ILE A 395 20.58 -5.48 1.47
CA ILE A 395 19.86 -4.38 0.85
C ILE A 395 20.26 -3.08 1.54
N HIS A 396 20.90 -2.17 0.80
CA HIS A 396 21.24 -0.82 1.25
C HIS A 396 20.20 0.20 0.78
N TYR A 397 19.67 0.02 -0.43
CA TYR A 397 18.63 0.85 -1.00
C TYR A 397 17.48 0.00 -1.53
N ALA A 398 16.29 0.24 -1.02
CA ALA A 398 15.05 -0.41 -1.45
C ALA A 398 14.08 0.60 -2.05
N MET A 399 13.52 0.28 -3.20
CA MET A 399 12.55 1.08 -3.92
C MET A 399 11.16 0.43 -3.83
N SER A 400 10.11 1.23 -3.68
CA SER A 400 8.71 0.77 -3.71
C SER A 400 7.94 1.55 -4.77
N ASN A 401 7.36 0.84 -5.74
CA ASN A 401 6.64 1.39 -6.88
C ASN A 401 5.13 1.25 -6.74
N ASN A 402 4.39 2.33 -6.98
CA ASN A 402 2.94 2.31 -7.03
C ASN A 402 2.43 3.12 -8.24
N PHE A 403 1.66 2.46 -9.11
CA PHE A 403 1.12 3.05 -10.33
C PHE A 403 -0.41 2.93 -10.31
N GLY A 404 -1.10 4.07 -10.23
CA GLY A 404 -2.54 4.13 -10.04
C GLY A 404 -3.32 4.49 -11.30
N PHE A 405 -4.58 4.07 -11.36
CA PHE A 405 -5.54 4.56 -12.35
C PHE A 405 -5.53 6.09 -12.40
N GLY A 406 -5.70 6.66 -13.62
CA GLY A 406 -5.46 8.07 -13.88
C GLY A 406 -4.00 8.37 -14.23
N GLY A 407 -3.12 7.34 -14.27
CA GLY A 407 -1.69 7.47 -14.56
C GLY A 407 -0.89 8.08 -13.41
N HIS A 408 -1.33 7.89 -12.18
CA HIS A 408 -0.64 8.39 -10.99
C HIS A 408 0.52 7.47 -10.63
N ASN A 409 1.76 7.91 -10.79
CA ASN A 409 2.95 7.15 -10.46
C ASN A 409 3.65 7.73 -9.23
N ALA A 410 3.98 6.87 -8.28
CA ALA A 410 4.75 7.19 -7.09
C ALA A 410 5.84 6.14 -6.86
N CYS A 411 7.05 6.60 -6.64
CA CYS A 411 8.20 5.79 -6.28
C CYS A 411 8.81 6.34 -4.98
N LEU A 412 8.98 5.47 -3.99
CA LEU A 412 9.62 5.78 -2.72
C LEU A 412 10.94 5.02 -2.61
N LEU A 413 12.02 5.70 -2.25
CA LEU A 413 13.35 5.12 -2.12
C LEU A 413 13.84 5.23 -0.67
N PHE A 414 14.03 4.08 -0.05
CA PHE A 414 14.50 3.93 1.31
C PHE A 414 15.98 3.58 1.36
N LYS A 415 16.67 4.10 2.37
CA LYS A 415 18.07 3.82 2.65
C LYS A 415 18.22 3.19 4.02
N ARG A 416 19.05 2.17 4.10
CA ARG A 416 19.49 1.56 5.37
C ARG A 416 20.33 2.55 6.18
N ILE A 417 20.10 2.63 7.49
CA ILE A 417 20.86 3.43 8.45
C ILE A 417 21.77 2.54 9.29
#